data_bfe80178626a385670b3954f438c6cc0
#
_entry.id   bfe80178626a385670b3954f438c6cc0
#
_cell.length_a   1.000
_cell.length_b   1.000
_cell.length_c   1.000
_cell.angle_alpha   90.00
_cell.angle_beta   90.00
_cell.angle_gamma   90.00
#
_symmetry.space_group_name_H-M   'P 1'
#
loop_
_entity.id
_entity.type
_entity.pdbx_description
1 polymer ?
#
loop_
_entity_poly.entity_id
_entity_poly.type
_entity_poly.pdbx_seq_one_letter_code
_entity_poly.pdbx_strand_id
1 'polypeptide(L)'
;MSVHVEIIGQGQPLVMIHGWGLHSGVWQPLVKRLSQKYMLYLVDLPGHGSSRPIEPFHLHAMADEVAEVIPGVSDVLGWSLGGLVAQRIALNQPDRIRRLILCGTTPCFVAQAGWDAGIDPTNFETFADNVNHDYKAAMLQFLTLQCMQSSDRRAVIKQLRLSFETRPTPTQTTLGRALNILLDSDLRTEIASIRKPTLLIHGDRDTLAPVQAAHWMMQQLPVGFLRVIAGAAHAPFLSHTDQFIETLNQFLEPTV
;
A
#
# COMPACT_ATOMS: atom_id res chain seq x y z
N MET A 1 -15.71 15.70 -4.87
CA MET A 1 -14.82 14.68 -4.29
C MET A 1 -13.40 15.02 -4.69
N SER A 2 -12.45 14.99 -3.76
CA SER A 2 -11.03 15.27 -4.00
C SER A 2 -10.31 14.02 -4.54
N VAL A 3 -10.83 12.83 -4.22
CA VAL A 3 -10.24 11.53 -4.54
C VAL A 3 -10.83 10.97 -5.82
N HIS A 4 -9.95 10.60 -6.75
CA HIS A 4 -10.29 9.92 -8.00
C HIS A 4 -10.35 8.40 -7.77
N VAL A 5 -11.38 7.77 -8.33
CA VAL A 5 -11.59 6.33 -8.28
C VAL A 5 -11.97 5.82 -9.66
N GLU A 6 -11.27 4.80 -10.13
CA GLU A 6 -11.65 4.02 -11.31
C GLU A 6 -12.38 2.75 -10.85
N ILE A 7 -13.57 2.47 -11.41
CA ILE A 7 -14.40 1.32 -11.00
C ILE A 7 -14.44 0.33 -12.16
N ILE A 8 -14.05 -0.93 -11.91
CA ILE A 8 -13.95 -1.97 -12.93
C ILE A 8 -14.46 -3.31 -12.38
N GLY A 9 -15.25 -4.03 -13.17
CA GLY A 9 -15.72 -5.38 -12.82
C GLY A 9 -17.08 -5.37 -12.15
N GLN A 10 -17.39 -6.48 -11.48
CA GLN A 10 -18.66 -6.71 -10.78
C GLN A 10 -18.45 -7.64 -9.59
N GLY A 11 -19.41 -7.70 -8.69
CA GLY A 11 -19.34 -8.55 -7.50
C GLY A 11 -19.06 -7.76 -6.22
N GLN A 12 -18.42 -8.39 -5.25
CA GLN A 12 -18.10 -7.74 -3.97
C GLN A 12 -17.07 -6.61 -4.15
N PRO A 13 -17.27 -5.45 -3.50
CA PRO A 13 -16.33 -4.35 -3.59
C PRO A 13 -14.97 -4.71 -3.00
N LEU A 14 -13.91 -4.45 -3.78
CA LEU A 14 -12.52 -4.50 -3.37
C LEU A 14 -11.86 -3.16 -3.67
N VAL A 15 -11.60 -2.39 -2.62
CA VAL A 15 -10.91 -1.10 -2.69
C VAL A 15 -9.41 -1.34 -2.68
N MET A 16 -8.68 -0.76 -3.63
CA MET A 16 -7.24 -0.96 -3.79
C MET A 16 -6.51 0.38 -3.72
N ILE A 17 -5.66 0.55 -2.70
CA ILE A 17 -4.97 1.80 -2.36
C ILE A 17 -3.47 1.62 -2.60
N HIS A 18 -2.91 2.42 -3.53
CA HIS A 18 -1.51 2.34 -3.95
C HIS A 18 -0.52 2.94 -2.93
N GLY A 19 0.78 2.72 -3.17
CA GLY A 19 1.87 3.24 -2.34
C GLY A 19 2.31 4.66 -2.73
N TRP A 20 3.25 5.20 -1.95
CA TRP A 20 3.84 6.53 -2.12
C TRP A 20 4.37 6.76 -3.53
N GLY A 21 4.16 7.97 -4.06
CA GLY A 21 4.70 8.44 -5.34
C GLY A 21 4.09 7.81 -6.59
N LEU A 22 3.14 6.87 -6.45
CA LEU A 22 2.48 6.16 -7.55
C LEU A 22 1.01 6.59 -7.70
N HIS A 23 0.26 5.81 -8.42
CA HIS A 23 -1.19 5.95 -8.61
C HIS A 23 -1.82 4.58 -8.86
N SER A 24 -3.15 4.52 -8.94
CA SER A 24 -3.92 3.28 -9.09
C SER A 24 -3.57 2.43 -10.32
N GLY A 25 -2.94 3.01 -11.34
CA GLY A 25 -2.43 2.29 -12.51
C GLY A 25 -1.42 1.19 -12.17
N VAL A 26 -0.80 1.20 -10.98
CA VAL A 26 0.09 0.13 -10.50
C VAL A 26 -0.62 -1.23 -10.42
N TRP A 27 -1.95 -1.23 -10.28
CA TRP A 27 -2.77 -2.43 -10.16
C TRP A 27 -3.14 -3.09 -11.50
N GLN A 28 -2.82 -2.47 -12.64
CA GLN A 28 -3.19 -2.99 -13.97
C GLN A 28 -2.88 -4.48 -14.20
N PRO A 29 -1.75 -5.04 -13.73
CA PRO A 29 -1.47 -6.47 -13.87
C PRO A 29 -2.51 -7.38 -13.21
N LEU A 30 -3.21 -6.89 -12.18
CA LEU A 30 -4.22 -7.64 -11.42
C LEU A 30 -5.64 -7.47 -11.99
N VAL A 31 -5.91 -6.33 -12.64
CA VAL A 31 -7.27 -5.90 -13.03
C VAL A 31 -8.00 -6.97 -13.82
N LYS A 32 -7.40 -7.49 -14.90
CA LYS A 32 -8.04 -8.48 -15.78
C LYS A 32 -8.53 -9.73 -15.05
N ARG A 33 -7.83 -10.14 -14.00
CA ARG A 33 -8.16 -11.37 -13.26
C ARG A 33 -9.11 -11.10 -12.11
N LEU A 34 -8.84 -10.04 -11.34
CA LEU A 34 -9.65 -9.72 -10.15
C LEU A 34 -11.03 -9.16 -10.53
N SER A 35 -11.15 -8.38 -11.62
CA SER A 35 -12.43 -7.83 -12.08
C SER A 35 -13.45 -8.87 -12.53
N GLN A 36 -13.02 -10.12 -12.72
CA GLN A 36 -13.92 -11.24 -13.00
C GLN A 36 -14.73 -11.69 -11.77
N LYS A 37 -14.22 -11.39 -10.56
CA LYS A 37 -14.81 -11.81 -9.28
C LYS A 37 -15.22 -10.65 -8.39
N TYR A 38 -14.52 -9.51 -8.50
CA TYR A 38 -14.69 -8.36 -7.62
C TYR A 38 -15.00 -7.09 -8.41
N MET A 39 -15.80 -6.22 -7.81
CA MET A 39 -15.92 -4.84 -8.25
C MET A 39 -14.74 -4.06 -7.66
N LEU A 40 -13.74 -3.76 -8.50
CA LEU A 40 -12.52 -3.08 -8.11
C LEU A 40 -12.74 -1.58 -8.02
N TYR A 41 -12.37 -0.97 -6.91
CA TYR A 41 -12.30 0.47 -6.69
C TYR A 41 -10.82 0.85 -6.61
N LEU A 42 -10.26 1.30 -7.72
CA LEU A 42 -8.85 1.66 -7.85
C LEU A 42 -8.68 3.13 -7.47
N VAL A 43 -8.19 3.38 -6.27
CA VAL A 43 -8.12 4.71 -5.66
C VAL A 43 -6.77 5.37 -5.96
N ASP A 44 -6.80 6.61 -6.43
CA ASP A 44 -5.63 7.49 -6.40
C ASP A 44 -5.63 8.25 -5.06
N LEU A 45 -4.56 8.13 -4.27
CA LEU A 45 -4.40 8.87 -3.01
C LEU A 45 -4.44 10.39 -3.23
N PRO A 46 -4.88 11.18 -2.27
CA PRO A 46 -4.85 12.65 -2.36
C PRO A 46 -3.51 13.20 -2.87
N GLY A 47 -3.57 14.03 -3.91
CA GLY A 47 -2.41 14.62 -4.56
C GLY A 47 -1.62 13.69 -5.50
N HIS A 48 -2.06 12.44 -5.68
CA HIS A 48 -1.46 11.46 -6.59
C HIS A 48 -2.40 11.19 -7.78
N GLY A 49 -1.80 10.82 -8.92
CA GLY A 49 -2.56 10.49 -10.13
C GLY A 49 -3.54 11.59 -10.52
N SER A 50 -4.82 11.26 -10.58
CA SER A 50 -5.91 12.19 -10.93
C SER A 50 -6.60 12.83 -9.71
N SER A 51 -6.16 12.51 -8.49
CA SER A 51 -6.69 13.07 -7.25
C SER A 51 -6.11 14.45 -6.95
N ARG A 52 -6.95 15.34 -6.42
CA ARG A 52 -6.49 16.66 -5.96
C ARG A 52 -5.77 16.54 -4.60
N PRO A 53 -4.79 17.41 -4.31
CA PRO A 53 -4.23 17.50 -2.96
C PRO A 53 -5.31 17.97 -1.97
N ILE A 54 -5.10 17.66 -0.70
CA ILE A 54 -5.99 18.02 0.41
C ILE A 54 -5.28 18.93 1.40
N GLU A 55 -6.05 19.65 2.22
CA GLU A 55 -5.59 20.42 3.36
C GLU A 55 -6.52 20.16 4.57
N PRO A 56 -5.97 19.79 5.73
CA PRO A 56 -4.56 19.54 6.01
C PRO A 56 -4.07 18.21 5.37
N PHE A 57 -2.76 18.11 5.09
CA PHE A 57 -2.16 16.93 4.45
C PHE A 57 -1.43 16.07 5.49
N HIS A 58 -2.14 15.15 6.11
CA HIS A 58 -1.64 14.18 7.10
C HIS A 58 -2.45 12.89 7.03
N LEU A 59 -1.96 11.82 7.71
CA LEU A 59 -2.52 10.47 7.61
C LEU A 59 -4.03 10.42 7.90
N HIS A 60 -4.51 11.07 8.96
CA HIS A 60 -5.94 11.05 9.31
C HIS A 60 -6.80 11.67 8.21
N ALA A 61 -6.46 12.88 7.73
CA ALA A 61 -7.21 13.54 6.68
C ALA A 61 -7.18 12.74 5.37
N MET A 62 -6.03 12.13 5.02
CA MET A 62 -5.92 11.27 3.85
C MET A 62 -6.81 10.03 3.99
N ALA A 63 -6.85 9.42 5.16
CA ALA A 63 -7.69 8.25 5.43
C ALA A 63 -9.19 8.62 5.37
N ASP A 64 -9.60 9.77 5.90
CA ASP A 64 -10.98 10.23 5.85
C ASP A 64 -11.43 10.49 4.42
N GLU A 65 -10.63 11.17 3.59
CA GLU A 65 -10.94 11.40 2.17
C GLU A 65 -11.05 10.10 1.36
N VAL A 66 -10.17 9.12 1.64
CA VAL A 66 -10.24 7.80 1.00
C VAL A 66 -11.46 7.03 1.49
N ALA A 67 -11.82 7.11 2.78
CA ALA A 67 -12.98 6.43 3.32
C ALA A 67 -14.30 6.91 2.67
N GLU A 68 -14.40 8.19 2.27
CA GLU A 68 -15.60 8.73 1.60
C GLU A 68 -15.90 8.04 0.24
N VAL A 69 -14.89 7.47 -0.40
CA VAL A 69 -15.06 6.77 -1.69
C VAL A 69 -15.20 5.26 -1.56
N ILE A 70 -15.15 4.71 -0.32
CA ILE A 70 -15.40 3.30 -0.07
C ILE A 70 -16.91 3.02 -0.16
N PRO A 71 -17.37 2.13 -1.06
CA PRO A 71 -18.80 1.87 -1.23
C PRO A 71 -19.32 0.94 -0.12
N GLY A 72 -20.04 1.50 0.85
CA GLY A 72 -20.62 0.69 1.94
C GLY A 72 -19.58 -0.11 2.73
N VAL A 73 -19.84 -1.42 2.96
CA VAL A 73 -18.89 -2.32 3.64
C VAL A 73 -18.08 -3.08 2.60
N SER A 74 -16.79 -2.81 2.52
CA SER A 74 -15.89 -3.30 1.46
C SER A 74 -14.69 -4.07 2.00
N ASP A 75 -14.09 -4.90 1.16
CA ASP A 75 -12.72 -5.38 1.38
C ASP A 75 -11.74 -4.27 0.96
N VAL A 76 -10.70 -4.05 1.74
CA VAL A 76 -9.74 -2.98 1.49
C VAL A 76 -8.33 -3.54 1.43
N LEU A 77 -7.67 -3.36 0.29
CA LEU A 77 -6.27 -3.70 0.05
C LEU A 77 -5.45 -2.41 0.02
N GLY A 78 -4.52 -2.27 0.94
CA GLY A 78 -3.55 -1.18 0.93
C GLY A 78 -2.12 -1.69 0.76
N TRP A 79 -1.35 -1.04 -0.12
CA TRP A 79 0.05 -1.33 -0.32
C TRP A 79 0.92 -0.17 0.17
N SER A 80 1.95 -0.48 0.99
CA SER A 80 2.93 0.51 1.46
C SER A 80 2.24 1.68 2.18
N LEU A 81 2.37 2.93 1.72
CA LEU A 81 1.62 4.10 2.22
C LEU A 81 0.10 3.85 2.20
N GLY A 82 -0.41 3.24 1.12
CA GLY A 82 -1.83 2.87 1.05
C GLY A 82 -2.24 1.87 2.13
N GLY A 83 -1.31 1.02 2.58
CA GLY A 83 -1.53 0.13 3.71
C GLY A 83 -1.60 0.86 5.05
N LEU A 84 -0.80 1.91 5.23
CA LEU A 84 -0.87 2.78 6.41
C LEU A 84 -2.21 3.54 6.44
N VAL A 85 -2.65 4.07 5.28
CA VAL A 85 -3.97 4.69 5.11
C VAL A 85 -5.09 3.70 5.43
N ALA A 86 -5.01 2.47 4.92
CA ALA A 86 -6.00 1.42 5.18
C ALA A 86 -6.06 1.02 6.67
N GLN A 87 -4.92 0.96 7.36
CA GLN A 87 -4.87 0.76 8.82
C GLN A 87 -5.58 1.89 9.55
N ARG A 88 -5.35 3.15 9.18
CA ARG A 88 -6.01 4.31 9.79
C ARG A 88 -7.53 4.31 9.54
N ILE A 89 -7.98 3.92 8.33
CA ILE A 89 -9.41 3.74 8.05
C ILE A 89 -10.00 2.64 8.95
N ALA A 90 -9.31 1.51 9.09
CA ALA A 90 -9.78 0.40 9.93
C ALA A 90 -9.91 0.78 11.42
N LEU A 91 -9.08 1.71 11.89
CA LEU A 91 -9.13 2.23 13.25
C LEU A 91 -10.25 3.27 13.45
N ASN A 92 -10.39 4.21 12.51
CA ASN A 92 -11.33 5.32 12.64
C ASN A 92 -12.76 4.96 12.22
N GLN A 93 -12.90 4.15 11.16
CA GLN A 93 -14.18 3.82 10.51
C GLN A 93 -14.29 2.30 10.25
N PRO A 94 -14.21 1.46 11.30
CA PRO A 94 -14.19 0.00 11.15
C PRO A 94 -15.44 -0.54 10.42
N ASP A 95 -16.56 0.13 10.51
CA ASP A 95 -17.81 -0.32 9.88
C ASP A 95 -17.80 -0.22 8.35
N ARG A 96 -16.85 0.51 7.78
CA ARG A 96 -16.62 0.55 6.33
C ARG A 96 -15.82 -0.64 5.81
N ILE A 97 -15.15 -1.39 6.69
CA ILE A 97 -14.25 -2.47 6.31
C ILE A 97 -14.86 -3.82 6.68
N ARG A 98 -14.96 -4.72 5.71
CA ARG A 98 -15.31 -6.11 5.90
C ARG A 98 -14.06 -6.93 6.25
N ARG A 99 -13.04 -6.86 5.42
CA ARG A 99 -11.73 -7.49 5.56
C ARG A 99 -10.65 -6.51 5.16
N LEU A 100 -9.52 -6.56 5.82
CA LEU A 100 -8.35 -5.71 5.56
C LEU A 100 -7.22 -6.55 4.95
N ILE A 101 -6.61 -6.07 3.89
CA ILE A 101 -5.44 -6.68 3.28
C ILE A 101 -4.30 -5.64 3.28
N LEU A 102 -3.21 -5.97 3.92
CA LEU A 102 -2.04 -5.13 4.09
C LEU A 102 -0.85 -5.75 3.37
N CYS A 103 -0.43 -5.11 2.28
CA CYS A 103 0.66 -5.60 1.44
C CYS A 103 1.89 -4.72 1.61
N GLY A 104 3.05 -5.30 1.96
CA GLY A 104 4.31 -4.56 2.06
C GLY A 104 4.18 -3.27 2.86
N THR A 105 3.57 -3.33 4.03
CA THR A 105 3.32 -2.17 4.88
C THR A 105 3.59 -2.48 6.35
N THR A 106 3.72 -1.44 7.15
CA THR A 106 4.06 -1.52 8.57
C THR A 106 3.30 -0.42 9.33
N PRO A 107 3.03 -0.56 10.63
CA PRO A 107 2.44 0.51 11.43
C PRO A 107 3.40 1.68 11.69
N CYS A 108 4.72 1.44 11.52
CA CYS A 108 5.77 2.44 11.71
C CYS A 108 6.91 2.13 10.74
N PHE A 109 7.15 3.01 9.76
CA PHE A 109 8.14 2.78 8.71
C PHE A 109 9.57 3.05 9.16
N VAL A 110 9.77 3.91 10.16
CA VAL A 110 11.10 4.33 10.61
C VAL A 110 11.49 3.58 11.87
N ALA A 111 12.72 3.09 11.90
CA ALA A 111 13.32 2.49 13.08
C ALA A 111 13.50 3.54 14.19
N GLN A 112 13.13 3.19 15.40
CA GLN A 112 13.23 4.04 16.57
C GLN A 112 13.31 3.21 17.85
N ALA A 113 13.47 3.85 19.00
CA ALA A 113 13.60 3.16 20.28
C ALA A 113 12.47 2.13 20.48
N GLY A 114 12.85 0.86 20.67
CA GLY A 114 11.91 -0.26 20.81
C GLY A 114 11.24 -0.72 19.50
N TRP A 115 11.75 -0.29 18.34
CA TRP A 115 11.27 -0.71 17.04
C TRP A 115 12.40 -0.82 16.01
N ASP A 116 12.93 -2.03 15.86
CA ASP A 116 14.01 -2.35 14.91
C ASP A 116 13.48 -2.84 13.53
N ALA A 117 12.15 -3.02 13.39
CA ALA A 117 11.51 -3.49 12.17
C ALA A 117 11.12 -2.35 11.22
N GLY A 118 11.77 -1.19 11.34
CA GLY A 118 11.66 -0.05 10.44
C GLY A 118 12.92 0.17 9.60
N ILE A 119 12.86 1.16 8.71
CA ILE A 119 14.00 1.64 7.92
C ILE A 119 14.85 2.55 8.80
N ASP A 120 16.17 2.46 8.67
CA ASP A 120 17.08 3.39 9.33
C ASP A 120 16.75 4.85 8.94
N PRO A 121 16.60 5.77 9.93
CA PRO A 121 16.24 7.17 9.65
C PRO A 121 17.16 7.85 8.64
N THR A 122 18.47 7.58 8.68
CA THR A 122 19.47 8.17 7.78
C THR A 122 19.26 7.76 6.32
N ASN A 123 18.84 6.51 6.09
CA ASN A 123 18.49 6.03 4.76
C ASN A 123 17.24 6.74 4.22
N PHE A 124 16.31 7.04 5.12
CA PHE A 124 15.07 7.74 4.75
C PHE A 124 15.34 9.21 4.42
N GLU A 125 16.16 9.91 5.20
CA GLU A 125 16.60 11.29 4.96
C GLU A 125 17.33 11.39 3.61
N THR A 126 18.28 10.49 3.34
CA THR A 126 19.00 10.42 2.07
C THR A 126 18.04 10.24 0.89
N PHE A 127 17.00 9.41 1.06
CA PHE A 127 16.00 9.22 0.03
C PHE A 127 15.15 10.49 -0.18
N ALA A 128 14.75 11.18 0.89
CA ALA A 128 14.02 12.44 0.83
C ALA A 128 14.80 13.52 0.08
N ASP A 129 16.08 13.65 0.36
CA ASP A 129 16.98 14.59 -0.33
C ASP A 129 17.11 14.28 -1.83
N ASN A 130 17.25 13.00 -2.19
CA ASN A 130 17.29 12.57 -3.58
C ASN A 130 15.97 12.90 -4.33
N VAL A 131 14.81 12.68 -3.67
CA VAL A 131 13.49 13.04 -4.21
C VAL A 131 13.39 14.55 -4.45
N ASN A 132 13.91 15.36 -3.53
CA ASN A 132 13.91 16.81 -3.65
C ASN A 132 14.82 17.31 -4.79
N HIS A 133 15.91 16.59 -5.07
CA HIS A 133 16.86 16.97 -6.13
C HIS A 133 16.41 16.51 -7.53
N ASP A 134 16.07 15.25 -7.69
CA ASP A 134 15.54 14.65 -8.94
C ASP A 134 14.54 13.53 -8.63
N TYR A 135 13.26 13.90 -8.58
CA TYR A 135 12.18 12.95 -8.31
C TYR A 135 12.18 11.75 -9.25
N LYS A 136 12.34 11.97 -10.57
CA LYS A 136 12.26 10.88 -11.55
C LYS A 136 13.39 9.87 -11.37
N ALA A 137 14.60 10.37 -11.16
CA ALA A 137 15.76 9.52 -10.88
C ALA A 137 15.61 8.79 -9.55
N ALA A 138 15.21 9.51 -8.49
CA ALA A 138 14.97 8.92 -7.16
C ALA A 138 13.89 7.83 -7.18
N MET A 139 12.77 8.07 -7.87
CA MET A 139 11.71 7.07 -8.04
C MET A 139 12.18 5.86 -8.84
N LEU A 140 12.94 6.06 -9.90
CA LEU A 140 13.47 4.95 -10.67
C LEU A 140 14.46 4.12 -9.85
N GLN A 141 15.32 4.77 -9.07
CA GLN A 141 16.23 4.10 -8.13
C GLN A 141 15.43 3.35 -7.06
N PHE A 142 14.44 3.99 -6.45
CA PHE A 142 13.55 3.40 -5.46
C PHE A 142 12.88 2.13 -5.99
N LEU A 143 12.22 2.21 -7.14
CA LEU A 143 11.56 1.06 -7.77
C LEU A 143 12.55 -0.04 -8.17
N THR A 144 13.74 0.36 -8.62
CA THR A 144 14.81 -0.59 -8.95
C THR A 144 15.24 -1.38 -7.72
N LEU A 145 15.42 -0.71 -6.58
CA LEU A 145 15.74 -1.35 -5.30
C LEU A 145 14.64 -2.33 -4.87
N GLN A 146 13.36 -1.94 -5.00
CA GLN A 146 12.21 -2.79 -4.66
C GLN A 146 12.11 -4.05 -5.52
N CYS A 147 12.71 -4.05 -6.71
CA CYS A 147 12.69 -5.17 -7.63
C CYS A 147 14.02 -5.95 -7.68
N MET A 148 15.06 -5.52 -6.95
CA MET A 148 16.42 -6.06 -7.10
C MET A 148 16.53 -7.55 -6.86
N GLN A 149 15.65 -8.10 -6.05
CA GLN A 149 15.67 -9.52 -5.69
C GLN A 149 14.52 -10.32 -6.33
N SER A 150 13.69 -9.68 -7.17
CA SER A 150 12.67 -10.37 -7.95
C SER A 150 13.29 -11.18 -9.08
N SER A 151 12.79 -12.39 -9.30
CA SER A 151 13.21 -13.26 -10.41
C SER A 151 12.95 -12.64 -11.79
N ASP A 152 11.97 -11.74 -11.92
CA ASP A 152 11.65 -11.03 -13.15
C ASP A 152 11.74 -9.49 -13.00
N ARG A 153 12.86 -9.04 -12.43
CA ARG A 153 13.16 -7.62 -12.16
C ARG A 153 12.89 -6.70 -13.36
N ARG A 154 13.27 -7.13 -14.57
CA ARG A 154 13.13 -6.30 -15.78
C ARG A 154 11.67 -6.04 -16.14
N ALA A 155 10.82 -7.06 -16.07
CA ALA A 155 9.40 -6.94 -16.37
C ALA A 155 8.70 -6.06 -15.31
N VAL A 156 9.01 -6.23 -14.03
CA VAL A 156 8.44 -5.42 -12.94
C VAL A 156 8.82 -3.95 -13.10
N ILE A 157 10.11 -3.63 -13.36
CA ILE A 157 10.55 -2.24 -13.58
C ILE A 157 9.87 -1.65 -14.83
N LYS A 158 9.74 -2.43 -15.91
CA LYS A 158 9.05 -1.98 -17.13
C LYS A 158 7.57 -1.64 -16.83
N GLN A 159 6.86 -2.49 -16.10
CA GLN A 159 5.48 -2.24 -15.72
C GLN A 159 5.31 -1.00 -14.84
N LEU A 160 6.18 -0.82 -13.87
CA LEU A 160 6.18 0.37 -13.03
C LEU A 160 6.45 1.64 -13.83
N ARG A 161 7.42 1.63 -14.75
CA ARG A 161 7.69 2.76 -15.64
C ARG A 161 6.48 3.10 -16.52
N LEU A 162 5.85 2.11 -17.14
CA LEU A 162 4.64 2.32 -17.94
C LEU A 162 3.50 2.90 -17.10
N SER A 163 3.35 2.45 -15.85
CA SER A 163 2.39 3.02 -14.93
C SER A 163 2.63 4.52 -14.69
N PHE A 164 3.89 4.98 -14.52
CA PHE A 164 4.20 6.40 -14.34
C PHE A 164 3.75 7.32 -15.48
N GLU A 165 3.74 6.80 -16.70
CA GLU A 165 3.46 7.60 -17.90
C GLU A 165 1.96 7.75 -18.18
N THR A 166 1.11 6.99 -17.49
CA THR A 166 -0.34 6.94 -17.78
C THR A 166 -1.16 8.03 -17.09
N ARG A 167 -0.62 8.69 -16.07
CA ARG A 167 -1.32 9.73 -15.27
C ARG A 167 -0.35 10.83 -14.84
N PRO A 168 -0.88 12.00 -14.41
CA PRO A 168 -0.05 13.08 -13.89
C PRO A 168 0.84 12.63 -12.72
N THR A 169 2.09 13.05 -12.73
CA THR A 169 3.03 12.86 -11.62
C THR A 169 2.64 13.77 -10.46
N PRO A 170 2.72 13.30 -9.21
CA PRO A 170 2.54 14.16 -8.04
C PRO A 170 3.53 15.33 -8.04
N THR A 171 3.13 16.47 -7.49
CA THR A 171 4.05 17.60 -7.31
C THR A 171 5.12 17.27 -6.27
N GLN A 172 6.27 17.93 -6.34
CA GLN A 172 7.33 17.77 -5.35
C GLN A 172 6.83 18.05 -3.92
N THR A 173 5.99 19.06 -3.75
CA THR A 173 5.34 19.36 -2.46
C THR A 173 4.49 18.20 -1.96
N THR A 174 3.67 17.61 -2.82
CA THR A 174 2.86 16.41 -2.47
C THR A 174 3.73 15.24 -2.06
N LEU A 175 4.79 14.99 -2.80
CA LEU A 175 5.71 13.87 -2.53
C LEU A 175 6.42 14.04 -1.19
N GLY A 176 6.92 15.24 -0.88
CA GLY A 176 7.55 15.54 0.41
C GLY A 176 6.57 15.38 1.57
N ARG A 177 5.34 15.92 1.44
CA ARG A 177 4.30 15.78 2.48
C ARG A 177 3.86 14.33 2.68
N ALA A 178 3.70 13.57 1.61
CA ALA A 178 3.36 12.14 1.69
C ALA A 178 4.51 11.30 2.27
N LEU A 179 5.77 11.73 2.05
CA LEU A 179 6.93 11.13 2.67
C LEU A 179 6.94 11.39 4.19
N ASN A 180 6.59 12.61 4.62
CA ASN A 180 6.46 12.94 6.04
C ASN A 180 5.39 12.07 6.73
N ILE A 181 4.31 11.70 6.03
CA ILE A 181 3.34 10.74 6.59
C ILE A 181 4.01 9.40 6.93
N LEU A 182 4.90 8.89 6.07
CA LEU A 182 5.64 7.66 6.35
C LEU A 182 6.64 7.83 7.50
N LEU A 183 7.29 9.01 7.59
CA LEU A 183 8.27 9.34 8.62
C LEU A 183 7.62 9.47 10.01
N ASP A 184 6.49 10.17 10.10
CA ASP A 184 5.91 10.64 11.36
C ASP A 184 4.86 9.66 11.91
N SER A 185 4.38 8.70 11.09
CA SER A 185 3.29 7.82 11.52
C SER A 185 3.77 6.66 12.36
N ASP A 186 3.15 6.50 13.53
CA ASP A 186 3.33 5.34 14.39
C ASP A 186 1.98 4.84 14.91
N LEU A 187 1.52 3.74 14.36
CA LEU A 187 0.24 3.09 14.72
C LEU A 187 0.44 1.88 15.63
N ARG A 188 1.65 1.62 16.12
CA ARG A 188 1.98 0.41 16.88
C ARG A 188 1.09 0.21 18.11
N THR A 189 0.79 1.28 18.83
CA THR A 189 -0.07 1.22 20.02
C THR A 189 -1.54 0.98 19.71
N GLU A 190 -1.95 1.16 18.44
CA GLU A 190 -3.35 1.09 17.99
C GLU A 190 -3.68 -0.20 17.23
N ILE A 191 -2.68 -0.93 16.69
CA ILE A 191 -2.89 -2.12 15.83
C ILE A 191 -3.79 -3.18 16.50
N ALA A 192 -3.66 -3.39 17.80
CA ALA A 192 -4.51 -4.34 18.55
C ALA A 192 -6.01 -3.96 18.55
N SER A 193 -6.35 -2.73 18.19
CA SER A 193 -7.73 -2.25 18.07
C SER A 193 -8.37 -2.56 16.72
N ILE A 194 -7.60 -3.00 15.72
CA ILE A 194 -8.13 -3.47 14.44
C ILE A 194 -8.78 -4.85 14.63
N ARG A 195 -10.11 -4.88 14.72
CA ARG A 195 -10.90 -6.09 14.97
C ARG A 195 -11.32 -6.83 13.70
N LYS A 196 -11.06 -6.26 12.53
CA LYS A 196 -11.44 -6.87 11.25
C LYS A 196 -10.47 -7.99 10.86
N PRO A 197 -10.95 -9.07 10.22
CA PRO A 197 -10.05 -10.07 9.65
C PRO A 197 -9.01 -9.39 8.76
N THR A 198 -7.73 -9.56 9.07
CA THR A 198 -6.62 -8.86 8.43
C THR A 198 -5.62 -9.83 7.85
N LEU A 199 -5.41 -9.77 6.55
CA LEU A 199 -4.37 -10.52 5.84
C LEU A 199 -3.14 -9.62 5.61
N LEU A 200 -1.99 -10.08 6.09
CA LEU A 200 -0.69 -9.49 5.83
C LEU A 200 -0.02 -10.25 4.68
N ILE A 201 0.36 -9.57 3.59
CA ILE A 201 1.10 -10.16 2.47
C ILE A 201 2.44 -9.45 2.34
N HIS A 202 3.54 -10.15 2.59
CA HIS A 202 4.89 -9.58 2.55
C HIS A 202 5.84 -10.42 1.73
N GLY A 203 6.80 -9.76 1.06
CA GLY A 203 7.98 -10.44 0.53
C GLY A 203 9.02 -10.66 1.63
N ASP A 204 9.71 -11.80 1.60
CA ASP A 204 10.79 -12.10 2.55
C ASP A 204 12.04 -11.22 2.34
N ARG A 205 12.10 -10.53 1.19
CA ARG A 205 13.20 -9.66 0.76
C ARG A 205 12.81 -8.17 0.73
N ASP A 206 11.70 -7.82 1.36
CA ASP A 206 11.27 -6.43 1.48
C ASP A 206 12.17 -5.68 2.46
N THR A 207 12.87 -4.65 1.96
CA THR A 207 13.76 -3.80 2.76
C THR A 207 13.12 -2.50 3.23
N LEU A 208 11.89 -2.19 2.76
CA LEU A 208 11.14 -1.01 3.17
C LEU A 208 10.11 -1.30 4.26
N ALA A 209 9.43 -2.42 4.14
CA ALA A 209 8.57 -2.96 5.18
C ALA A 209 9.09 -4.37 5.51
N PRO A 210 10.12 -4.47 6.37
CA PRO A 210 10.74 -5.75 6.67
C PRO A 210 9.73 -6.77 7.18
N VAL A 211 9.92 -8.04 6.79
CA VAL A 211 9.00 -9.12 7.17
C VAL A 211 8.84 -9.28 8.69
N GLN A 212 9.82 -8.80 9.46
CA GLN A 212 9.77 -8.72 10.93
C GLN A 212 8.61 -7.85 11.41
N ALA A 213 8.31 -6.74 10.71
CA ALA A 213 7.15 -5.90 11.00
C ALA A 213 5.84 -6.66 10.81
N ALA A 214 5.75 -7.48 9.75
CA ALA A 214 4.57 -8.33 9.51
C ALA A 214 4.39 -9.40 10.60
N HIS A 215 5.47 -10.05 11.02
CA HIS A 215 5.41 -11.00 12.14
C HIS A 215 4.98 -10.33 13.45
N TRP A 216 5.48 -9.13 13.72
CA TRP A 216 5.05 -8.36 14.88
C TRP A 216 3.57 -7.98 14.79
N MET A 217 3.11 -7.43 13.65
CA MET A 217 1.68 -7.12 13.44
C MET A 217 0.78 -8.35 13.62
N MET A 218 1.21 -9.52 13.11
CA MET A 218 0.48 -10.77 13.26
C MET A 218 0.24 -11.14 14.73
N GLN A 219 1.20 -10.82 15.62
CA GLN A 219 1.08 -11.07 17.07
C GLN A 219 0.15 -10.07 17.76
N GLN A 220 -0.04 -8.86 17.20
CA GLN A 220 -0.88 -7.83 17.78
C GLN A 220 -2.33 -7.90 17.29
N LEU A 221 -2.55 -8.35 16.05
CA LEU A 221 -3.87 -8.37 15.43
C LEU A 221 -4.76 -9.48 16.02
N PRO A 222 -5.99 -9.16 16.52
CA PRO A 222 -6.91 -10.15 17.09
C PRO A 222 -7.32 -11.23 16.08
N VAL A 223 -7.46 -10.89 14.80
CA VAL A 223 -7.83 -11.82 13.71
C VAL A 223 -6.87 -11.59 12.55
N GLY A 224 -5.61 -11.99 12.73
CA GLY A 224 -4.52 -11.82 11.77
C GLY A 224 -4.23 -13.10 10.98
N PHE A 225 -3.85 -12.92 9.72
CA PHE A 225 -3.33 -13.96 8.84
C PHE A 225 -2.06 -13.43 8.18
N LEU A 226 -1.02 -14.25 8.05
CA LEU A 226 0.24 -13.85 7.42
C LEU A 226 0.58 -14.78 6.25
N ARG A 227 0.88 -14.18 5.11
CA ARG A 227 1.47 -14.86 3.95
C ARG A 227 2.78 -14.18 3.57
N VAL A 228 3.87 -14.87 3.78
CA VAL A 228 5.18 -14.45 3.28
C VAL A 228 5.42 -15.08 1.92
N ILE A 229 5.73 -14.26 0.92
CA ILE A 229 6.03 -14.69 -0.45
C ILE A 229 7.55 -14.76 -0.61
N ALA A 230 8.07 -15.98 -0.70
CA ALA A 230 9.50 -16.23 -0.81
C ALA A 230 10.07 -15.67 -2.13
N GLY A 231 11.18 -14.94 -2.03
CA GLY A 231 11.85 -14.29 -3.16
C GLY A 231 11.23 -12.96 -3.59
N ALA A 232 10.07 -12.59 -3.05
CA ALA A 232 9.46 -11.30 -3.33
C ALA A 232 10.10 -10.18 -2.50
N ALA A 233 10.12 -8.96 -3.08
CA ALA A 233 10.44 -7.72 -2.37
C ALA A 233 9.16 -6.93 -2.06
N HIS A 234 9.21 -5.59 -2.11
CA HIS A 234 8.15 -4.70 -1.66
C HIS A 234 6.83 -4.76 -2.47
N ALA A 235 6.88 -5.22 -3.74
CA ALA A 235 5.73 -5.31 -4.62
C ALA A 235 5.46 -6.77 -5.07
N PRO A 236 5.06 -7.67 -4.15
CA PRO A 236 4.81 -9.08 -4.47
C PRO A 236 3.71 -9.27 -5.50
N PHE A 237 2.73 -8.38 -5.58
CA PHE A 237 1.66 -8.40 -6.58
C PHE A 237 2.15 -8.16 -8.02
N LEU A 238 3.34 -7.59 -8.21
CA LEU A 238 4.00 -7.42 -9.52
C LEU A 238 4.95 -8.58 -9.82
N SER A 239 5.77 -8.97 -8.85
CA SER A 239 6.82 -9.96 -9.03
C SER A 239 6.32 -11.42 -8.95
N HIS A 240 5.27 -11.66 -8.16
CA HIS A 240 4.69 -12.98 -7.88
C HIS A 240 3.17 -12.94 -8.03
N THR A 241 2.71 -12.38 -9.15
CA THR A 241 1.30 -12.05 -9.42
C THR A 241 0.36 -13.24 -9.20
N ASP A 242 0.73 -14.43 -9.66
CA ASP A 242 -0.13 -15.63 -9.54
C ASP A 242 -0.32 -16.03 -8.07
N GLN A 243 0.77 -16.12 -7.32
CA GLN A 243 0.75 -16.47 -5.90
C GLN A 243 0.02 -15.39 -5.08
N PHE A 244 0.18 -14.11 -5.44
CA PHE A 244 -0.52 -13.00 -4.79
C PHE A 244 -2.03 -13.12 -4.98
N ILE A 245 -2.50 -13.33 -6.23
CA ILE A 245 -3.93 -13.46 -6.54
C ILE A 245 -4.53 -14.69 -5.88
N GLU A 246 -3.82 -15.82 -5.88
CA GLU A 246 -4.27 -17.04 -5.20
C GLU A 246 -4.46 -16.79 -3.70
N THR A 247 -3.45 -16.18 -3.06
CA THR A 247 -3.51 -15.83 -1.63
C THR A 247 -4.69 -14.88 -1.32
N LEU A 248 -4.90 -13.88 -2.18
CA LEU A 248 -5.98 -12.93 -2.03
C LEU A 248 -7.35 -13.62 -2.16
N ASN A 249 -7.53 -14.47 -3.17
CA ASN A 249 -8.77 -15.21 -3.39
C ASN A 249 -9.08 -16.15 -2.21
N GLN A 250 -8.10 -16.89 -1.71
CA GLN A 250 -8.27 -17.79 -0.55
C GLN A 250 -8.77 -17.03 0.69
N PHE A 251 -8.32 -15.80 0.88
CA PHE A 251 -8.77 -14.98 2.00
C PHE A 251 -10.14 -14.31 1.78
N LEU A 252 -10.44 -13.92 0.56
CA LEU A 252 -11.66 -13.18 0.21
C LEU A 252 -12.85 -14.09 -0.14
N GLU A 253 -12.63 -15.35 -0.47
CA GLU A 253 -13.71 -16.30 -0.70
C GLU A 253 -14.36 -16.71 0.63
N PRO A 254 -15.69 -16.91 0.67
CA PRO A 254 -16.33 -17.44 1.86
C PRO A 254 -15.73 -18.82 2.18
N THR A 255 -15.35 -19.04 3.43
CA THR A 255 -15.08 -20.41 3.91
C THR A 255 -16.41 -21.18 3.83
N VAL A 256 -16.46 -22.17 2.95
CA VAL A 256 -17.61 -23.09 2.82
C VAL A 256 -17.78 -23.89 4.10
#